data_0e5c45befa65f2b9d8cf5a9e750d5bfa
#
_entry.id   0e5c45befa65f2b9d8cf5a9e750d5bfa
#
_cell.length_a   1.000
_cell.length_b   1.000
_cell.length_c   1.000
_cell.angle_alpha   90.00
_cell.angle_beta   90.00
_cell.angle_gamma   90.00
#
_symmetry.space_group_name_H-M   'P 1'
#
loop_
_entity.id
_entity.type
_entity.pdbx_description
1 polymer ?
#
loop_
_entity_poly.entity_id
_entity_poly.type
_entity_poly.pdbx_seq_one_letter_code
_entity_poly.pdbx_strand_id
1 'polypeptide(L)'
;FIPALLSAEIMAKTGRDPGEIYEELTAKLGNPVYDRIDAKATAAQKKALSQLNPGQIQSKEMAGEPIRSMLTNAPGNNASIGGLKVSTDNGWFAARPSGTEEIYKIYAESFLGKEHLQRILDDAQNIVDKAIGK
;
A
#
# COMPACT_ATOMS: atom_id res chain seq x y z
N PHE A 1 21.11 -3.54 7.15
CA PHE A 1 21.74 -3.71 8.48
C PHE A 1 21.20 -2.73 9.53
N ILE A 2 20.81 -1.50 9.18
CA ILE A 2 20.35 -0.48 10.15
C ILE A 2 19.15 -0.96 10.98
N PRO A 3 18.06 -1.54 10.41
CA PRO A 3 16.94 -2.02 11.22
C PRO A 3 17.32 -3.14 12.19
N ALA A 4 18.24 -4.01 11.82
CA ALA A 4 18.72 -5.08 12.71
C ALA A 4 19.52 -4.51 13.89
N LEU A 5 20.37 -3.49 13.65
CA LEU A 5 21.11 -2.81 14.72
C LEU A 5 20.19 -2.04 15.65
N LEU A 6 19.16 -1.36 15.11
CA LEU A 6 18.15 -0.68 15.93
C LEU A 6 17.36 -1.66 16.79
N SER A 7 16.98 -2.82 16.25
CA SER A 7 16.32 -3.89 17.03
C SER A 7 17.19 -4.36 18.19
N ALA A 8 18.49 -4.62 17.94
CA ALA A 8 19.44 -4.98 18.99
C ALA A 8 19.63 -3.89 20.05
N GLU A 9 19.68 -2.61 19.64
CA GLU A 9 19.77 -1.47 20.54
C GLU A 9 18.51 -1.33 21.43
N ILE A 10 17.32 -1.50 20.83
CA ILE A 10 16.06 -1.48 21.57
C ILE A 10 16.06 -2.57 22.65
N MET A 11 16.44 -3.80 22.31
CA MET A 11 16.57 -4.89 23.28
C MET A 11 17.58 -4.58 24.37
N ALA A 12 18.75 -4.08 24.00
CA ALA A 12 19.81 -3.75 24.96
C ALA A 12 19.40 -2.64 25.95
N LYS A 13 18.67 -1.62 25.47
CA LYS A 13 18.21 -0.49 26.30
C LYS A 13 16.99 -0.77 27.13
N THR A 14 16.06 -1.57 26.61
CA THR A 14 14.74 -1.76 27.24
C THR A 14 14.61 -3.10 27.97
N GLY A 15 15.48 -4.08 27.65
CA GLY A 15 15.36 -5.46 28.10
C GLY A 15 14.16 -6.20 27.50
N ARG A 16 13.52 -5.64 26.47
CA ARG A 16 12.27 -6.15 25.89
C ARG A 16 12.43 -6.50 24.42
N ASP A 17 11.66 -7.49 23.97
CA ASP A 17 11.58 -7.82 22.55
C ASP A 17 10.88 -6.69 21.76
N PRO A 18 11.41 -6.29 20.59
CA PRO A 18 10.77 -5.28 19.74
C PRO A 18 9.33 -5.63 19.33
N GLY A 19 9.00 -6.93 19.22
CA GLY A 19 7.64 -7.40 18.96
C GLY A 19 6.66 -7.04 20.08
N GLU A 20 7.06 -7.21 21.35
CA GLU A 20 6.24 -6.81 22.51
C GLU A 20 5.98 -5.29 22.52
N ILE A 21 7.00 -4.50 22.16
CA ILE A 21 6.86 -3.04 22.03
C ILE A 21 5.91 -2.69 20.88
N TYR A 22 6.00 -3.40 19.78
CA TYR A 22 5.09 -3.23 18.64
C TYR A 22 3.64 -3.55 19.00
N GLU A 23 3.39 -4.64 19.76
CA GLU A 23 2.05 -4.99 20.25
C GLU A 23 1.45 -3.88 21.12
N GLU A 24 2.24 -3.25 21.99
CA GLU A 24 1.77 -2.10 22.79
C GLU A 24 1.42 -0.88 21.92
N LEU A 25 2.19 -0.64 20.85
CA LEU A 25 1.89 0.43 19.91
C LEU A 25 0.61 0.14 19.14
N THR A 26 0.43 -1.08 18.65
CA THR A 26 -0.77 -1.47 17.90
C THR A 26 -2.03 -1.46 18.78
N ALA A 27 -1.92 -1.78 20.08
CA ALA A 27 -3.02 -1.64 21.02
C ALA A 27 -3.53 -0.19 21.15
N LYS A 28 -2.67 0.80 20.93
CA LYS A 28 -3.01 2.23 21.03
C LYS A 28 -3.39 2.85 19.68
N LEU A 29 -2.72 2.44 18.60
CA LEU A 29 -2.78 3.08 17.29
C LEU A 29 -3.66 2.31 16.28
N GLY A 30 -4.13 1.14 16.65
CA GLY A 30 -4.80 0.18 15.80
C GLY A 30 -3.85 -0.94 15.35
N ASN A 31 -4.41 -2.11 15.09
CA ASN A 31 -3.66 -3.31 14.69
C ASN A 31 -3.90 -3.58 13.20
N PRO A 32 -3.10 -3.01 12.28
CA PRO A 32 -3.30 -3.20 10.86
C PRO A 32 -2.95 -4.62 10.44
N VAL A 33 -3.70 -5.13 9.48
CA VAL A 33 -3.35 -6.32 8.71
C VAL A 33 -2.86 -5.90 7.33
N TYR A 34 -1.84 -6.57 6.83
CA TYR A 34 -1.13 -6.25 5.59
C TYR A 34 -1.06 -7.46 4.67
N ASP A 35 -1.18 -7.21 3.37
CA ASP A 35 -0.85 -8.19 2.34
C ASP A 35 -0.40 -7.52 1.04
N ARG A 36 0.07 -8.34 0.07
CA ARG A 36 0.61 -7.87 -1.20
C ARG A 36 0.18 -8.79 -2.35
N ILE A 37 -0.16 -8.18 -3.48
CA ILE A 37 -0.36 -8.88 -4.76
C ILE A 37 0.81 -8.55 -5.70
N ASP A 38 1.37 -9.58 -6.34
CA ASP A 38 2.32 -9.47 -7.44
C ASP A 38 1.59 -9.94 -8.71
N ALA A 39 1.32 -9.03 -9.66
CA ALA A 39 0.57 -9.32 -10.87
C ALA A 39 1.40 -9.08 -12.14
N LYS A 40 1.29 -10.00 -13.12
CA LYS A 40 2.01 -9.87 -14.40
C LYS A 40 1.58 -8.61 -15.16
N ALA A 41 2.55 -7.92 -15.73
CA ALA A 41 2.34 -6.72 -16.55
C ALA A 41 3.40 -6.61 -17.64
N THR A 42 2.97 -6.22 -18.83
CA THR A 42 3.85 -5.88 -19.94
C THR A 42 4.58 -4.56 -19.69
N ALA A 43 5.64 -4.28 -20.44
CA ALA A 43 6.35 -3.00 -20.36
C ALA A 43 5.42 -1.80 -20.60
N ALA A 44 4.45 -1.92 -21.53
CA ALA A 44 3.47 -0.88 -21.79
C ALA A 44 2.54 -0.62 -20.59
N GLN A 45 2.05 -1.69 -19.96
CA GLN A 45 1.21 -1.60 -18.76
C GLN A 45 1.97 -1.01 -17.57
N LYS A 46 3.24 -1.41 -17.37
CA LYS A 46 4.12 -0.82 -16.34
C LYS A 46 4.33 0.67 -16.56
N LYS A 47 4.54 1.08 -17.82
CA LYS A 47 4.65 2.50 -18.18
C LYS A 47 3.34 3.24 -17.91
N ALA A 48 2.20 2.68 -18.31
CA ALA A 48 0.88 3.27 -18.03
C ALA A 48 0.67 3.49 -16.52
N LEU A 49 0.98 2.49 -15.69
CA LEU A 49 0.86 2.60 -14.23
C LEU A 49 1.78 3.69 -13.65
N SER A 50 3.03 3.80 -14.12
CA SER A 50 3.97 4.83 -13.65
C SER A 50 3.58 6.26 -14.03
N GLN A 51 2.78 6.42 -15.09
CA GLN A 51 2.31 7.71 -15.61
C GLN A 51 0.83 7.99 -15.32
N LEU A 52 0.23 7.19 -14.45
CA LEU A 52 -1.19 7.28 -14.14
C LEU A 52 -1.53 8.65 -13.55
N ASN A 53 -2.66 9.20 -13.99
CA ASN A 53 -3.24 10.41 -13.41
C ASN A 53 -4.46 10.03 -12.56
N PRO A 54 -4.59 10.53 -11.32
CA PRO A 54 -5.76 10.26 -10.46
C PRO A 54 -7.10 10.53 -11.13
N GLY A 55 -7.18 11.52 -12.04
CA GLY A 55 -8.38 11.86 -12.80
C GLY A 55 -8.86 10.78 -13.78
N GLN A 56 -8.03 9.78 -14.09
CA GLN A 56 -8.40 8.63 -14.92
C GLN A 56 -9.15 7.54 -14.13
N ILE A 57 -9.14 7.63 -12.81
CA ILE A 57 -9.77 6.65 -11.92
C ILE A 57 -11.17 7.13 -11.59
N GLN A 58 -12.18 6.36 -12.00
CA GLN A 58 -13.58 6.70 -11.81
C GLN A 58 -14.14 6.18 -10.48
N SER A 59 -13.45 5.27 -9.80
CA SER A 59 -13.90 4.69 -8.54
C SER A 59 -13.96 5.76 -7.46
N LYS A 60 -15.10 5.82 -6.78
CA LYS A 60 -15.32 6.74 -5.64
C LYS A 60 -15.29 6.02 -4.29
N GLU A 61 -15.34 4.69 -4.34
CA GLU A 61 -15.36 3.82 -3.17
C GLU A 61 -14.31 2.70 -3.33
N MET A 62 -13.84 2.19 -2.20
CA MET A 62 -12.93 1.05 -2.08
C MET A 62 -13.29 0.28 -0.81
N ALA A 63 -13.50 -1.02 -0.93
CA ALA A 63 -13.90 -1.94 0.16
C ALA A 63 -15.18 -1.50 0.90
N GLY A 64 -16.09 -0.78 0.19
CA GLY A 64 -17.33 -0.24 0.76
C GLY A 64 -17.16 1.06 1.52
N GLU A 65 -16.00 1.70 1.44
CA GLU A 65 -15.73 3.01 2.06
C GLU A 65 -15.47 4.09 1.00
N PRO A 66 -15.89 5.34 1.23
CA PRO A 66 -15.53 6.44 0.35
C PRO A 66 -14.02 6.63 0.26
N ILE A 67 -13.50 6.80 -0.96
CA ILE A 67 -12.10 7.13 -1.18
C ILE A 67 -11.85 8.56 -0.68
N ARG A 68 -10.87 8.72 0.21
CA ARG A 68 -10.46 9.99 0.79
C ARG A 68 -9.34 10.67 0.01
N SER A 69 -8.42 9.88 -0.54
CA SER A 69 -7.36 10.44 -1.37
C SER A 69 -6.89 9.47 -2.45
N MET A 70 -6.45 10.03 -3.58
CA MET A 70 -5.74 9.36 -4.65
C MET A 70 -4.48 10.16 -4.97
N LEU A 71 -3.31 9.55 -4.82
CA LEU A 71 -2.04 10.23 -4.93
C LEU A 71 -1.14 9.53 -5.95
N THR A 72 -0.51 10.30 -6.82
CA THR A 72 0.60 9.88 -7.69
C THR A 72 1.89 10.61 -7.35
N ASN A 73 1.79 11.61 -6.49
CA ASN A 73 2.90 12.39 -5.98
C ASN A 73 2.88 12.43 -4.45
N ALA A 74 4.05 12.49 -3.84
CA ALA A 74 4.20 12.60 -2.39
C ALA A 74 3.78 14.00 -1.91
N PRO A 75 2.87 14.13 -0.91
CA PRO A 75 2.36 15.44 -0.49
C PRO A 75 3.44 16.39 0.05
N GLY A 76 4.52 15.85 0.63
CA GLY A 76 5.54 16.67 1.29
C GLY A 76 6.46 17.42 0.34
N ASN A 77 6.80 16.85 -0.82
CA ASN A 77 7.78 17.43 -1.75
C ASN A 77 7.33 17.37 -3.22
N ASN A 78 6.10 16.95 -3.47
CA ASN A 78 5.51 16.75 -4.81
C ASN A 78 6.31 15.82 -5.75
N ALA A 79 7.20 14.99 -5.20
CA ALA A 79 7.91 14.00 -5.99
C ALA A 79 6.98 12.88 -6.45
N SER A 80 7.13 12.41 -7.69
CA SER A 80 6.36 11.27 -8.20
C SER A 80 6.64 10.03 -7.36
N ILE A 81 5.58 9.30 -6.96
CA ILE A 81 5.70 8.00 -6.31
C ILE A 81 5.86 6.85 -7.33
N GLY A 82 5.79 7.16 -8.62
CA GLY A 82 5.93 6.19 -9.71
C GLY A 82 4.81 5.15 -9.77
N GLY A 83 3.62 5.50 -9.30
CA GLY A 83 2.46 4.63 -9.21
C GLY A 83 1.26 5.36 -8.63
N LEU A 84 0.34 4.61 -8.03
CA LEU A 84 -0.90 5.12 -7.44
C LEU A 84 -0.99 4.71 -5.97
N LYS A 85 -1.35 5.63 -5.09
CA LYS A 85 -1.81 5.35 -3.73
C LYS A 85 -3.25 5.82 -3.57
N VAL A 86 -4.11 4.94 -3.04
CA VAL A 86 -5.53 5.24 -2.71
C VAL A 86 -5.75 4.95 -1.25
N SER A 87 -6.47 5.83 -0.55
CA SER A 87 -6.79 5.63 0.87
C SER A 87 -8.25 5.94 1.17
N THR A 88 -8.79 5.20 2.14
CA THR A 88 -10.07 5.39 2.81
C THR A 88 -9.83 5.75 4.28
N ASP A 89 -10.85 5.72 5.12
CA ASP A 89 -10.70 5.98 6.55
C ASP A 89 -10.01 4.82 7.28
N ASN A 90 -10.20 3.57 6.83
CA ASN A 90 -9.74 2.37 7.52
C ASN A 90 -8.77 1.50 6.71
N GLY A 91 -8.31 1.98 5.57
CA GLY A 91 -7.35 1.22 4.79
C GLY A 91 -6.77 1.99 3.61
N TRP A 92 -5.79 1.37 2.98
CA TRP A 92 -5.15 1.93 1.79
C TRP A 92 -4.55 0.85 0.91
N PHE A 93 -4.33 1.18 -0.36
CA PHE A 93 -3.39 0.43 -1.19
C PHE A 93 -2.42 1.36 -1.90
N ALA A 94 -1.28 0.81 -2.29
CA ALA A 94 -0.32 1.44 -3.19
C ALA A 94 0.07 0.46 -4.29
N ALA A 95 -0.09 0.86 -5.55
CA ALA A 95 0.28 0.07 -6.72
C ALA A 95 1.46 0.72 -7.44
N ARG A 96 2.48 -0.08 -7.79
CA ARG A 96 3.63 0.40 -8.55
C ARG A 96 4.22 -0.68 -9.45
N PRO A 97 4.79 -0.33 -10.62
CA PRO A 97 5.51 -1.28 -11.45
C PRO A 97 6.81 -1.74 -10.77
N SER A 98 7.20 -3.00 -10.99
CA SER A 98 8.53 -3.49 -10.64
C SER A 98 9.58 -2.91 -11.60
N GLY A 99 10.73 -2.47 -11.06
CA GLY A 99 11.84 -1.98 -11.86
C GLY A 99 12.59 -3.08 -12.63
N THR A 100 12.57 -4.31 -12.10
CA THR A 100 13.41 -5.43 -12.58
C THR A 100 12.63 -6.61 -13.13
N GLU A 101 11.33 -6.71 -12.84
CA GLU A 101 10.48 -7.84 -13.20
C GLU A 101 9.31 -7.39 -14.07
N GLU A 102 8.71 -8.31 -14.84
CA GLU A 102 7.51 -8.06 -15.66
C GLU A 102 6.22 -8.19 -14.82
N ILE A 103 6.18 -7.46 -13.70
CA ILE A 103 5.05 -7.41 -12.79
C ILE A 103 4.81 -5.98 -12.31
N TYR A 104 3.63 -5.74 -11.77
CA TYR A 104 3.37 -4.67 -10.81
C TYR A 104 3.01 -5.26 -9.45
N LYS A 105 3.17 -4.46 -8.41
CA LYS A 105 2.90 -4.86 -7.02
C LYS A 105 1.84 -3.95 -6.44
N ILE A 106 0.86 -4.56 -5.77
CA ILE A 106 -0.11 -3.87 -4.94
C ILE A 106 0.21 -4.20 -3.49
N TYR A 107 0.45 -3.19 -2.70
CA TYR A 107 0.60 -3.26 -1.24
C TYR A 107 -0.68 -2.74 -0.62
N ALA A 108 -1.26 -3.44 0.33
CA ALA A 108 -2.49 -3.01 1.00
C ALA A 108 -2.44 -3.24 2.50
N GLU A 109 -3.14 -2.39 3.22
CA GLU A 109 -3.26 -2.46 4.67
C GLU A 109 -4.69 -2.09 5.09
N SER A 110 -5.20 -2.76 6.11
CA SER A 110 -6.52 -2.54 6.67
C SER A 110 -6.47 -2.52 8.20
N PHE A 111 -7.17 -1.59 8.81
CA PHE A 111 -7.41 -1.53 10.25
C PHE A 111 -8.69 -2.27 10.70
N LEU A 112 -9.48 -2.80 9.76
CA LEU A 112 -10.71 -3.55 10.02
C LEU A 112 -10.56 -5.08 9.86
N GLY A 113 -9.29 -5.56 9.76
CA GLY A 113 -8.99 -6.98 9.72
C GLY A 113 -8.96 -7.58 8.30
N LYS A 114 -8.81 -8.92 8.27
CA LYS A 114 -8.47 -9.67 7.03
C LYS A 114 -9.54 -9.61 5.95
N GLU A 115 -10.82 -9.68 6.31
CA GLU A 115 -11.91 -9.63 5.32
C GLU A 115 -11.98 -8.27 4.62
N HIS A 116 -11.76 -7.18 5.37
CA HIS A 116 -11.69 -5.84 4.78
C HIS A 116 -10.43 -5.68 3.91
N LEU A 117 -9.29 -6.20 4.35
CA LEU A 117 -8.07 -6.23 3.55
C LEU A 117 -8.26 -6.95 2.22
N GLN A 118 -8.95 -8.11 2.21
CA GLN A 118 -9.23 -8.84 0.97
C GLN A 118 -10.06 -7.99 0.00
N ARG A 119 -11.10 -7.31 0.50
CA ARG A 119 -11.89 -6.40 -0.34
C ARG A 119 -11.07 -5.24 -0.89
N ILE A 120 -10.15 -4.68 -0.09
CA ILE A 120 -9.21 -3.65 -0.58
C ILE A 120 -8.35 -4.20 -1.71
N LEU A 121 -7.80 -5.41 -1.57
CA LEU A 121 -6.97 -6.04 -2.60
C LEU A 121 -7.74 -6.31 -3.89
N ASP A 122 -8.97 -6.82 -3.78
CA ASP A 122 -9.84 -7.10 -4.94
C ASP A 122 -10.19 -5.80 -5.70
N ASP A 123 -10.58 -4.76 -4.98
CA ASP A 123 -10.88 -3.44 -5.56
C ASP A 123 -9.63 -2.77 -6.14
N ALA A 124 -8.49 -2.86 -5.45
CA ALA A 124 -7.22 -2.34 -5.92
C ALA A 124 -6.79 -3.01 -7.23
N GLN A 125 -6.92 -4.34 -7.33
CA GLN A 125 -6.64 -5.09 -8.55
C GLN A 125 -7.54 -4.60 -9.71
N ASN A 126 -8.84 -4.46 -9.46
CA ASN A 126 -9.81 -3.99 -10.45
C ASN A 126 -9.53 -2.54 -10.89
N ILE A 127 -9.21 -1.64 -9.95
CA ILE A 127 -8.88 -0.24 -10.24
C ILE A 127 -7.63 -0.16 -11.12
N VAL A 128 -6.58 -0.90 -10.73
CA VAL A 128 -5.31 -0.89 -11.47
C VAL A 128 -5.45 -1.52 -12.84
N ASP A 129 -6.07 -2.70 -12.95
CA ASP A 129 -6.25 -3.41 -14.23
C ASP A 129 -7.03 -2.56 -15.25
N LYS A 130 -8.11 -1.92 -14.82
CA LYS A 130 -8.85 -0.96 -15.67
C LYS A 130 -7.98 0.22 -16.11
N ALA A 131 -7.18 0.76 -15.20
CA ALA A 131 -6.35 1.93 -15.48
C ALA A 131 -5.19 1.65 -16.44
N ILE A 132 -4.68 0.40 -16.48
CA ILE A 132 -3.59 -0.01 -17.37
C ILE A 132 -4.07 -0.77 -18.63
N GLY A 133 -5.40 -0.87 -18.82
CA GLY A 133 -5.99 -1.54 -19.99
C GLY A 133 -5.83 -3.06 -19.99
N LYS A 134 -6.04 -3.67 -18.82
CA LYS A 134 -5.98 -5.12 -18.64
C LYS A 134 -7.37 -5.69 -18.35
#